data_131bfb6b511fd05b339ebd5d046db72a
#
_entry.id   131bfb6b511fd05b339ebd5d046db72a
#
_cell.length_a   1.000
_cell.length_b   1.000
_cell.length_c   1.000
_cell.angle_alpha   90.00
_cell.angle_beta   90.00
_cell.angle_gamma   90.00
#
_symmetry.space_group_name_H-M   'P 1'
#
loop_
_entity.id
_entity.type
_entity.pdbx_description
1 polymer ?
#
loop_
_entity_poly.entity_id
_entity_poly.type
_entity_poly.pdbx_seq_one_letter_code
_entity_poly.pdbx_strand_id
1 'polypeptide(L)'
;VYGAGSVSKIFTTAAVMQLAEAGKLDLDQPVVRYLPSFKMADPRYKDITVRMLLNHSSGLMGSSFTSGMLFDDPSTTATGNLLDCLAGQRLKADPGAYSVYCNDGFTLAELVVEAVTDMNFQDCLHASIFDKAGLDETYFPSDNFESRRADIYQAGDKRPLPKHSLGVIGAGGLY
;
A
#
# COMPACT_ATOMS: atom_id res chain seq x y z
N VAL A 1 -13.43 10.00 13.59
CA VAL A 1 -12.62 9.14 12.70
C VAL A 1 -11.26 9.79 12.52
N TYR A 2 -10.20 9.02 12.64
CA TYR A 2 -8.81 9.45 12.51
C TYR A 2 -8.12 8.66 11.39
N GLY A 3 -7.18 9.27 10.69
CA GLY A 3 -6.33 8.56 9.74
C GLY A 3 -5.44 7.56 10.47
N ALA A 4 -5.52 6.29 10.08
CA ALA A 4 -4.69 5.21 10.66
C ALA A 4 -3.23 5.29 10.20
N GLY A 5 -2.97 6.00 9.10
CA GLY A 5 -1.63 6.11 8.55
C GLY A 5 -1.01 4.73 8.33
N SER A 6 0.25 4.57 8.68
CA SER A 6 0.98 3.32 8.45
C SER A 6 0.48 2.10 9.24
N VAL A 7 -0.48 2.24 10.14
CA VAL A 7 -1.20 1.10 10.73
C VAL A 7 -1.95 0.32 9.64
N SER A 8 -2.35 0.96 8.56
CA SER A 8 -2.94 0.30 7.37
C SER A 8 -2.12 -0.87 6.85
N LYS A 9 -0.79 -0.83 7.01
CA LYS A 9 0.12 -1.90 6.57
C LYS A 9 -0.14 -3.25 7.24
N ILE A 10 -0.71 -3.24 8.43
CA ILE A 10 -1.09 -4.48 9.14
C ILE A 10 -2.15 -5.23 8.31
N PHE A 11 -3.13 -4.52 7.77
CA PHE A 11 -4.20 -5.11 6.97
C PHE A 11 -3.68 -5.63 5.63
N THR A 12 -2.79 -4.89 4.98
CA THR A 12 -2.11 -5.36 3.76
C THR A 12 -1.31 -6.63 4.03
N THR A 13 -0.55 -6.64 5.14
CA THR A 13 0.21 -7.83 5.55
C THR A 13 -0.73 -9.01 5.82
N ALA A 14 -1.84 -8.79 6.54
CA ALA A 14 -2.81 -9.85 6.85
C ALA A 14 -3.43 -10.41 5.57
N ALA A 15 -3.82 -9.58 4.60
CA ALA A 15 -4.34 -10.04 3.32
C ALA A 15 -3.32 -10.89 2.56
N VAL A 16 -2.06 -10.45 2.46
CA VAL A 16 -0.98 -11.23 1.82
C VAL A 16 -0.75 -12.56 2.55
N MET A 17 -0.73 -12.55 3.88
CA MET A 17 -0.53 -13.77 4.68
C MET A 17 -1.69 -14.77 4.53
N GLN A 18 -2.94 -14.32 4.43
CA GLN A 18 -4.09 -15.18 4.15
C GLN A 18 -3.98 -15.83 2.76
N LEU A 19 -3.51 -15.09 1.75
CA LEU A 19 -3.28 -15.65 0.42
C LEU A 19 -2.14 -16.68 0.42
N ALA A 20 -1.10 -16.42 1.20
CA ALA A 20 0.01 -17.37 1.37
C ALA A 20 -0.45 -18.65 2.08
N GLU A 21 -1.22 -18.53 3.17
CA GLU A 21 -1.80 -19.67 3.90
C GLU A 21 -2.73 -20.50 3.01
N ALA A 22 -3.49 -19.84 2.14
CA ALA A 22 -4.35 -20.49 1.15
C ALA A 22 -3.60 -21.12 -0.04
N GLY A 23 -2.27 -20.99 -0.08
CA GLY A 23 -1.43 -21.50 -1.18
C GLY A 23 -1.58 -20.74 -2.50
N LYS A 24 -2.23 -19.58 -2.50
CA LYS A 24 -2.43 -18.73 -3.68
C LYS A 24 -1.23 -17.84 -3.99
N LEU A 25 -0.39 -17.61 -2.99
CA LEU A 25 0.80 -16.79 -3.06
C LEU A 25 1.92 -17.45 -2.26
N ASP A 26 3.15 -17.38 -2.78
CA ASP A 26 4.36 -17.75 -2.08
C ASP A 26 5.18 -16.49 -1.81
N LEU A 27 5.45 -16.22 -0.54
CA LEU A 27 6.16 -15.02 -0.09
C LEU A 27 7.58 -14.91 -0.69
N ASP A 28 8.20 -16.03 -1.00
CA ASP A 28 9.58 -16.08 -1.49
C ASP A 28 9.68 -16.08 -3.02
N GLN A 29 8.54 -16.03 -3.71
CA GLN A 29 8.52 -15.81 -5.16
C GLN A 29 8.68 -14.33 -5.49
N PRO A 30 9.33 -14.03 -6.63
CA PRO A 30 9.46 -12.66 -7.13
C PRO A 30 8.09 -11.99 -7.37
N VAL A 31 8.00 -10.71 -7.04
CA VAL A 31 6.81 -9.88 -7.28
C VAL A 31 6.35 -9.93 -8.73
N VAL A 32 7.29 -9.95 -9.68
CA VAL A 32 7.00 -10.01 -11.12
C VAL A 32 6.25 -11.26 -11.54
N ARG A 33 6.23 -12.32 -10.73
CA ARG A 33 5.43 -13.53 -10.98
C ARG A 33 3.93 -13.24 -10.83
N TYR A 34 3.56 -12.41 -9.88
CA TYR A 34 2.16 -12.04 -9.58
C TYR A 34 1.75 -10.76 -10.29
N LEU A 35 2.70 -9.85 -10.50
CA LEU A 35 2.49 -8.55 -11.13
C LEU A 35 3.46 -8.35 -12.31
N PRO A 36 3.19 -8.95 -13.50
CA PRO A 36 4.07 -8.86 -14.66
C PRO A 36 4.23 -7.44 -15.22
N SER A 37 3.31 -6.53 -14.88
CA SER A 37 3.37 -5.11 -15.24
C SER A 37 4.43 -4.34 -14.44
N PHE A 38 4.86 -4.84 -13.28
CA PHE A 38 5.92 -4.22 -12.50
C PHE A 38 7.26 -4.30 -13.22
N LYS A 39 7.85 -3.15 -13.51
CA LYS A 39 9.13 -3.01 -14.20
C LYS A 39 9.93 -1.86 -13.61
N MET A 40 11.25 -1.96 -13.65
CA MET A 40 12.18 -0.90 -13.27
C MET A 40 13.33 -0.81 -14.26
N ALA A 41 14.01 0.35 -14.28
CA ALA A 41 15.25 0.51 -15.05
C ALA A 41 16.43 -0.31 -14.49
N ASP A 42 16.35 -0.75 -13.25
CA ASP A 42 17.34 -1.60 -12.58
C ASP A 42 16.95 -3.08 -12.69
N PRO A 43 17.72 -3.94 -13.38
CA PRO A 43 17.31 -5.32 -13.61
C PRO A 43 17.16 -6.18 -12.36
N ARG A 44 17.74 -5.77 -11.23
CA ARG A 44 17.62 -6.47 -9.94
C ARG A 44 16.19 -6.44 -9.37
N TYR A 45 15.27 -5.62 -9.91
CA TYR A 45 13.87 -5.63 -9.51
C TYR A 45 13.22 -7.01 -9.64
N LYS A 46 13.75 -7.85 -10.56
CA LYS A 46 13.25 -9.21 -10.77
C LYS A 46 13.48 -10.15 -9.58
N ASP A 47 14.39 -9.79 -8.69
CA ASP A 47 14.74 -10.57 -7.50
C ASP A 47 13.98 -10.10 -6.25
N ILE A 48 13.18 -9.04 -6.36
CA ILE A 48 12.34 -8.55 -5.25
C ILE A 48 11.22 -9.57 -5.01
N THR A 49 11.20 -10.17 -3.82
CA THR A 49 10.14 -11.10 -3.41
C THR A 49 9.01 -10.36 -2.67
N VAL A 50 7.85 -11.01 -2.56
CA VAL A 50 6.73 -10.47 -1.78
C VAL A 50 7.13 -10.26 -0.31
N ARG A 51 7.89 -11.19 0.28
CA ARG A 51 8.46 -11.06 1.63
C ARG A 51 9.26 -9.78 1.80
N MET A 52 10.06 -9.42 0.80
CA MET A 52 10.91 -8.22 0.84
C MET A 52 10.11 -6.91 0.79
N LEU A 53 8.89 -6.92 0.25
CA LEU A 53 7.98 -5.78 0.35
C LEU A 53 7.51 -5.60 1.79
N LEU A 54 7.07 -6.67 2.45
CA LEU A 54 6.47 -6.63 3.79
C LEU A 54 7.48 -6.30 4.88
N ASN A 55 8.72 -6.76 4.75
CA ASN A 55 9.79 -6.53 5.74
C ASN A 55 10.70 -5.35 5.39
N HIS A 56 10.33 -4.56 4.37
CA HIS A 56 11.05 -3.36 3.93
C HIS A 56 12.47 -3.60 3.39
N SER A 57 12.79 -4.81 2.93
CA SER A 57 14.12 -5.14 2.41
C SER A 57 14.19 -5.19 0.86
N SER A 58 13.22 -4.63 0.18
CA SER A 58 13.13 -4.68 -1.29
C SER A 58 14.23 -3.93 -2.03
N GLY A 59 14.92 -3.00 -1.37
CA GLY A 59 15.89 -2.11 -2.01
C GLY A 59 15.28 -0.93 -2.78
N LEU A 60 13.94 -0.79 -2.79
CA LEU A 60 13.24 0.35 -3.39
C LEU A 60 13.61 1.67 -2.72
N MET A 61 13.52 2.79 -3.46
CA MET A 61 13.93 4.11 -2.98
C MET A 61 13.17 4.59 -1.74
N GLY A 62 11.87 4.28 -1.61
CA GLY A 62 11.09 4.63 -0.39
C GLY A 62 9.65 5.01 -0.65
N SER A 63 9.38 6.29 -0.90
CA SER A 63 8.03 6.81 -1.09
C SER A 63 7.97 7.72 -2.30
N SER A 64 7.18 7.33 -3.30
CA SER A 64 6.98 8.10 -4.54
C SER A 64 5.81 9.05 -4.36
N PHE A 65 6.01 10.14 -3.58
CA PHE A 65 4.96 11.10 -3.22
C PHE A 65 4.31 11.77 -4.43
N THR A 66 5.07 12.01 -5.49
CA THR A 66 4.56 12.72 -6.68
C THR A 66 3.74 11.86 -7.62
N SER A 67 3.88 10.54 -7.55
CA SER A 67 3.25 9.65 -8.53
C SER A 67 2.52 8.47 -7.90
N GLY A 68 2.98 8.00 -6.73
CA GLY A 68 2.41 6.83 -6.07
C GLY A 68 1.66 7.17 -4.77
N MET A 69 2.02 8.28 -4.12
CA MET A 69 1.44 8.70 -2.84
C MET A 69 0.77 10.05 -2.99
N LEU A 70 -0.43 10.07 -3.56
CA LEU A 70 -1.19 11.27 -3.84
C LEU A 70 -2.06 11.63 -2.62
N PHE A 71 -2.03 12.92 -2.24
CA PHE A 71 -2.93 13.48 -1.24
C PHE A 71 -4.19 14.01 -1.93
N ASP A 72 -5.34 13.88 -1.27
CA ASP A 72 -6.66 14.32 -1.76
C ASP A 72 -7.09 13.70 -3.11
N ASP A 73 -6.51 12.55 -3.46
CA ASP A 73 -6.93 11.75 -4.60
C ASP A 73 -7.44 10.39 -4.11
N PRO A 74 -8.75 10.21 -3.94
CA PRO A 74 -9.34 8.95 -3.54
C PRO A 74 -9.43 7.95 -4.72
N SER A 75 -8.97 8.35 -5.91
CA SER A 75 -9.01 7.47 -7.07
C SER A 75 -8.01 6.32 -6.97
N THR A 76 -8.29 5.23 -7.67
CA THR A 76 -7.40 4.08 -7.77
C THR A 76 -6.18 4.34 -8.66
N THR A 77 -6.08 5.52 -9.26
CA THR A 77 -4.95 5.87 -10.15
C THR A 77 -3.63 6.03 -9.41
N ALA A 78 -3.66 6.27 -8.09
CA ALA A 78 -2.44 6.38 -7.29
C ALA A 78 -1.56 5.12 -7.38
N THR A 79 -2.16 3.93 -7.35
CA THR A 79 -1.46 2.66 -7.48
C THR A 79 -0.93 2.42 -8.90
N GLY A 80 -1.70 2.80 -9.92
CA GLY A 80 -1.25 2.77 -11.32
C GLY A 80 -0.08 3.73 -11.58
N ASN A 81 -0.16 4.95 -11.06
CA ASN A 81 0.91 5.94 -11.17
C ASN A 81 2.22 5.47 -10.51
N LEU A 82 2.15 4.62 -9.48
CA LEU A 82 3.35 4.04 -8.86
C LEU A 82 4.15 3.21 -9.86
N LEU A 83 3.50 2.34 -10.63
CA LEU A 83 4.20 1.49 -11.61
C LEU A 83 4.94 2.32 -12.66
N ASP A 84 4.33 3.38 -13.15
CA ASP A 84 4.94 4.31 -14.11
C ASP A 84 6.15 5.02 -13.48
N CYS A 85 6.02 5.46 -12.23
CA CYS A 85 7.11 6.09 -11.50
C CYS A 85 8.28 5.12 -11.28
N LEU A 86 8.00 3.88 -10.89
CA LEU A 86 9.02 2.86 -10.62
C LEU A 86 9.74 2.42 -11.89
N ALA A 87 9.08 2.46 -13.06
CA ALA A 87 9.66 2.01 -14.33
C ALA A 87 10.99 2.71 -14.66
N GLY A 88 11.14 3.99 -14.33
CA GLY A 88 12.36 4.77 -14.53
C GLY A 88 13.38 4.70 -13.40
N GLN A 89 13.03 4.08 -12.26
CA GLN A 89 13.87 4.10 -11.06
C GLN A 89 14.88 2.96 -11.01
N ARG A 90 15.91 3.15 -10.17
CA ARG A 90 16.89 2.14 -9.78
C ARG A 90 16.75 1.82 -8.30
N LEU A 91 17.23 0.66 -7.91
CA LEU A 91 17.28 0.25 -6.51
C LEU A 91 18.42 0.97 -5.77
N LYS A 92 18.19 1.35 -4.51
CA LYS A 92 19.21 1.92 -3.62
C LYS A 92 20.13 0.86 -3.01
N ALA A 93 19.70 -0.40 -3.03
CA ALA A 93 20.43 -1.55 -2.50
C ALA A 93 20.02 -2.83 -3.22
N ASP A 94 20.78 -3.89 -3.05
CA ASP A 94 20.39 -5.21 -3.49
C ASP A 94 19.16 -5.69 -2.70
N PRO A 95 18.18 -6.34 -3.36
CA PRO A 95 17.04 -6.93 -2.69
C PRO A 95 17.51 -7.89 -1.58
N GLY A 96 16.94 -7.70 -0.39
CA GLY A 96 17.28 -8.48 0.79
C GLY A 96 18.52 -8.03 1.58
N ALA A 97 19.29 -7.06 1.08
CA ALA A 97 20.56 -6.68 1.72
C ALA A 97 20.37 -6.07 3.12
N TYR A 98 19.38 -5.21 3.29
CA TYR A 98 19.01 -4.61 4.58
C TYR A 98 17.60 -4.02 4.53
N SER A 99 17.02 -3.75 5.70
CA SER A 99 15.68 -3.19 5.82
C SER A 99 15.73 -1.66 5.95
N VAL A 100 14.99 -0.98 5.08
CA VAL A 100 14.73 0.47 5.15
C VAL A 100 13.28 0.73 4.83
N TYR A 101 12.57 1.40 5.72
CA TYR A 101 11.15 1.69 5.58
C TYR A 101 10.78 2.18 4.18
N CYS A 102 9.76 1.55 3.57
CA CYS A 102 9.39 1.79 2.19
C CYS A 102 7.87 1.71 2.01
N ASN A 103 7.22 2.83 1.71
CA ASN A 103 5.79 2.86 1.42
C ASN A 103 5.46 2.25 0.06
N ASP A 104 6.30 2.48 -0.95
CA ASP A 104 6.11 1.95 -2.30
C ASP A 104 6.04 0.42 -2.30
N GLY A 105 6.78 -0.24 -1.40
CA GLY A 105 6.71 -1.69 -1.21
C GLY A 105 5.32 -2.16 -0.78
N PHE A 106 4.62 -1.42 0.07
CA PHE A 106 3.28 -1.76 0.51
C PHE A 106 2.20 -1.43 -0.53
N THR A 107 2.41 -0.40 -1.34
CA THR A 107 1.56 -0.15 -2.50
C THR A 107 1.73 -1.23 -3.58
N LEU A 108 2.96 -1.75 -3.78
CA LEU A 108 3.16 -2.94 -4.62
C LEU A 108 2.51 -4.19 -4.04
N ALA A 109 2.54 -4.38 -2.71
CA ALA A 109 1.87 -5.50 -2.06
C ALA A 109 0.34 -5.43 -2.22
N GLU A 110 -0.25 -4.23 -2.17
CA GLU A 110 -1.65 -3.97 -2.52
C GLU A 110 -1.96 -4.48 -3.94
N LEU A 111 -1.17 -4.06 -4.95
CA LEU A 111 -1.32 -4.51 -6.33
C LEU A 111 -1.14 -6.03 -6.50
N VAL A 112 -0.25 -6.65 -5.73
CA VAL A 112 -0.10 -8.12 -5.72
C VAL A 112 -1.36 -8.79 -5.20
N VAL A 113 -1.97 -8.26 -4.13
CA VAL A 113 -3.25 -8.79 -3.61
C VAL A 113 -4.33 -8.70 -4.68
N GLU A 114 -4.49 -7.56 -5.34
CA GLU A 114 -5.46 -7.37 -6.43
C GLU A 114 -5.23 -8.37 -7.58
N ALA A 115 -3.98 -8.51 -8.02
CA ALA A 115 -3.64 -9.41 -9.12
C ALA A 115 -3.88 -10.90 -8.78
N VAL A 116 -3.71 -11.30 -7.52
CA VAL A 116 -3.91 -12.71 -7.09
C VAL A 116 -5.38 -13.02 -6.82
N THR A 117 -6.17 -12.02 -6.40
CA THR A 117 -7.58 -12.20 -6.05
C THR A 117 -8.55 -11.88 -7.18
N ASP A 118 -8.11 -11.16 -8.19
CA ASP A 118 -8.96 -10.55 -9.23
C ASP A 118 -10.06 -9.63 -8.64
N MET A 119 -9.75 -9.01 -7.51
CA MET A 119 -10.62 -8.08 -6.79
C MET A 119 -9.87 -6.77 -6.56
N ASN A 120 -10.59 -5.64 -6.46
CA ASN A 120 -9.95 -4.45 -5.94
C ASN A 120 -9.58 -4.63 -4.47
N PHE A 121 -8.59 -3.89 -4.01
CA PHE A 121 -8.01 -4.09 -2.68
C PHE A 121 -9.01 -3.82 -1.54
N GLN A 122 -9.90 -2.84 -1.69
CA GLN A 122 -10.91 -2.50 -0.69
C GLN A 122 -11.91 -3.65 -0.51
N ASP A 123 -12.44 -4.20 -1.60
CA ASP A 123 -13.36 -5.35 -1.57
C ASP A 123 -12.67 -6.59 -0.97
N CYS A 124 -11.38 -6.78 -1.29
CA CYS A 124 -10.60 -7.86 -0.71
C CYS A 124 -10.46 -7.72 0.80
N LEU A 125 -10.17 -6.52 1.32
CA LEU A 125 -10.08 -6.27 2.76
C LEU A 125 -11.42 -6.45 3.46
N HIS A 126 -12.53 -5.98 2.88
CA HIS A 126 -13.87 -6.22 3.41
C HIS A 126 -14.14 -7.71 3.53
N ALA A 127 -14.10 -8.44 2.43
CA ALA A 127 -14.46 -9.86 2.39
C ALA A 127 -13.56 -10.76 3.24
N SER A 128 -12.26 -10.43 3.33
CA SER A 128 -11.28 -11.29 3.99
C SER A 128 -11.03 -10.93 5.45
N ILE A 129 -11.18 -9.66 5.84
CA ILE A 129 -10.76 -9.16 7.15
C ILE A 129 -11.89 -8.39 7.85
N PHE A 130 -12.41 -7.30 7.26
CA PHE A 130 -13.26 -6.36 8.01
C PHE A 130 -14.58 -6.98 8.42
N ASP A 131 -15.30 -7.62 7.48
CA ASP A 131 -16.58 -8.26 7.76
C ASP A 131 -16.44 -9.40 8.78
N LYS A 132 -15.32 -10.15 8.71
CA LYS A 132 -15.06 -11.27 9.62
C LYS A 132 -14.66 -10.82 11.02
N ALA A 133 -13.99 -9.68 11.13
CA ALA A 133 -13.52 -9.13 12.39
C ALA A 133 -14.51 -8.13 13.02
N GLY A 134 -15.62 -7.80 12.34
CA GLY A 134 -16.59 -6.80 12.79
C GLY A 134 -16.00 -5.38 12.84
N LEU A 135 -15.17 -5.03 11.85
CA LEU A 135 -14.54 -3.73 11.76
C LEU A 135 -15.43 -2.72 11.02
N ASP A 136 -16.65 -2.51 11.53
CA ASP A 136 -17.68 -1.68 10.90
C ASP A 136 -17.36 -0.17 10.92
N GLU A 137 -16.37 0.25 11.71
CA GLU A 137 -15.95 1.64 11.86
C GLU A 137 -14.56 1.90 11.25
N THR A 138 -14.16 1.09 10.28
CA THR A 138 -12.92 1.26 9.49
C THR A 138 -13.30 1.72 8.08
N TYR A 139 -12.70 2.80 7.62
CA TYR A 139 -13.11 3.48 6.40
C TYR A 139 -11.97 3.59 5.38
N PHE A 140 -12.35 3.63 4.12
CA PHE A 140 -11.47 4.00 3.00
C PHE A 140 -11.65 5.47 2.63
N PRO A 141 -10.68 6.07 1.92
CA PRO A 141 -10.80 7.47 1.47
C PRO A 141 -12.05 7.78 0.64
N SER A 142 -12.59 6.78 -0.06
CA SER A 142 -13.80 6.87 -0.88
C SER A 142 -15.10 6.86 -0.08
N ASP A 143 -15.05 6.47 1.18
CA ASP A 143 -16.25 6.31 2.01
C ASP A 143 -16.76 7.65 2.53
N ASN A 144 -18.06 7.72 2.81
CA ASN A 144 -18.69 8.94 3.30
C ASN A 144 -18.62 9.05 4.84
N PHE A 145 -17.49 9.52 5.35
CA PHE A 145 -17.29 9.75 6.79
C PHE A 145 -16.82 11.18 7.14
N GLU A 146 -16.84 12.10 6.20
CA GLU A 146 -16.28 13.46 6.39
C GLU A 146 -16.87 14.22 7.59
N SER A 147 -18.17 14.03 7.89
CA SER A 147 -18.81 14.66 9.05
C SER A 147 -18.31 14.13 10.40
N ARG A 148 -17.68 12.95 10.41
CA ARG A 148 -17.14 12.27 11.61
C ARG A 148 -15.63 12.38 11.70
N ARG A 149 -14.97 12.94 10.68
CA ARG A 149 -13.52 13.03 10.59
C ARG A 149 -12.99 14.10 11.54
N ALA A 150 -12.00 13.73 12.33
CA ALA A 150 -11.33 14.64 13.24
C ALA A 150 -10.59 15.76 12.48
N ASP A 151 -10.64 16.96 13.00
CA ASP A 151 -9.83 18.06 12.51
C ASP A 151 -8.39 17.92 13.00
N ILE A 152 -7.46 18.29 12.15
CA ILE A 152 -6.02 18.27 12.43
C ILE A 152 -5.55 19.72 12.54
N TYR A 153 -4.71 20.01 13.52
CA TYR A 153 -4.20 21.34 13.79
C TYR A 153 -2.67 21.35 13.78
N GLN A 154 -2.10 22.39 13.24
CA GLN A 154 -0.68 22.66 13.44
C GLN A 154 -0.46 23.21 14.86
N ALA A 155 0.62 22.77 15.51
CA ALA A 155 0.94 23.26 16.86
C ALA A 155 1.01 24.80 16.88
N GLY A 156 0.22 25.41 17.80
CA GLY A 156 0.14 26.86 17.94
C GLY A 156 -0.86 27.56 17.00
N ASP A 157 -1.49 26.88 16.06
CA ASP A 157 -2.59 27.44 15.25
C ASP A 157 -3.95 26.92 15.79
N LYS A 158 -4.95 27.81 15.78
CA LYS A 158 -6.35 27.49 16.16
C LYS A 158 -7.21 27.12 14.95
N ARG A 159 -6.68 27.29 13.74
CA ARG A 159 -7.38 26.95 12.50
C ARG A 159 -7.08 25.51 12.14
N PRO A 160 -8.08 24.71 11.79
CA PRO A 160 -7.83 23.35 11.30
C PRO A 160 -7.07 23.40 9.96
N LEU A 161 -6.21 22.42 9.78
CA LEU A 161 -5.59 22.17 8.47
C LEU A 161 -6.66 21.64 7.51
N PRO A 162 -6.48 21.85 6.20
CA PRO A 162 -7.30 21.18 5.19
C PRO A 162 -7.29 19.66 5.42
N LYS A 163 -8.44 19.02 5.23
CA LYS A 163 -8.55 17.56 5.32
C LYS A 163 -7.90 16.93 4.11
N HIS A 164 -7.03 15.96 4.33
CA HIS A 164 -6.31 15.25 3.26
C HIS A 164 -6.61 13.76 3.32
N SER A 165 -6.61 13.10 2.19
CA SER A 165 -6.70 11.66 2.05
C SER A 165 -5.45 11.12 1.35
N LEU A 166 -5.02 9.90 1.72
CA LEU A 166 -3.95 9.19 1.00
C LEU A 166 -4.58 8.23 0.01
N GLY A 167 -4.21 8.37 -1.28
CA GLY A 167 -4.70 7.51 -2.36
C GLY A 167 -4.09 6.10 -2.36
N VAL A 168 -3.08 5.83 -1.52
CA VAL A 168 -2.40 4.53 -1.41
C VAL A 168 -2.87 3.80 -0.15
N ILE A 169 -3.89 2.97 -0.29
CA ILE A 169 -4.60 2.35 0.83
C ILE A 169 -3.70 1.40 1.60
N GLY A 170 -3.03 0.50 0.91
CA GLY A 170 -2.18 -0.52 1.53
C GLY A 170 -0.98 0.03 2.27
N ALA A 171 -0.52 1.24 1.93
CA ALA A 171 0.60 1.89 2.60
C ALA A 171 0.18 2.80 3.76
N GLY A 172 -1.06 3.36 3.76
CA GLY A 172 -1.42 4.34 4.78
C GLY A 172 -2.81 4.98 4.69
N GLY A 173 -3.69 4.52 3.81
CA GLY A 173 -4.92 5.22 3.47
C GLY A 173 -6.17 4.83 4.27
N LEU A 174 -6.06 4.00 5.33
CA LEU A 174 -7.22 3.63 6.17
C LEU A 174 -7.51 4.68 7.24
N TYR A 175 -8.76 4.74 7.66
CA TYR A 175 -9.33 5.60 8.69
C TYR A 175 -10.08 4.78 9.73
#